data_5f0d04518dc104ec433f377f7a266bf6
#
_entry.id   5f0d04518dc104ec433f377f7a266bf6
#
_cell.length_a   1.000
_cell.length_b   1.000
_cell.length_c   1.000
_cell.angle_alpha   90.00
_cell.angle_beta   90.00
_cell.angle_gamma   90.00
#
_symmetry.space_group_name_H-M   'P 1'
#
loop_
_entity.id
_entity.type
_entity.pdbx_description
1 polymer ?
#
loop_
_entity_poly.entity_id
_entity_poly.type
_entity_poly.pdbx_seq_one_letter_code
_entity_poly.pdbx_strand_id
1 'polypeptide(L)'
;YQRTSTTVINAYVMPIVSQYLRQLSARLRGAAINAPLLLMQSNGGLISAEVSERKPANIIESGPAGGVVGAQALARKLDLPDIITFDMGGTTAKASLVEDGDFTRSLDYQVGGGIMIGSRLMSGAGYHLKIPAIDLAEVGAGGGSLVWIDAGGSMQIGPQSAGAMPGPVCYGMGGEDPTVTDANVILGYLNPDYLVGGELALQADKSRAVFQEQIAGPMRLDLAHAAYGAHQIVISNMIRAIRAISSERGRDPRDYALFAFGGNGPLFAAGMAKALDMKRIVVPPFPGLFSSFGLLYADVEHHYSRSMMQVLRDTTPQALNEIWGGLEAQAREQLSADGYRPEQIDIRRTANMHYKGQIFELTVPAPSGDFDAEKIAELEERFGQEHERTYG
;
A
#
# COMPACT_ATOMS: atom_id res chain seq x y z
N TYR A 1 -24.32 5.87 -1.23
CA TYR A 1 -23.45 5.65 -2.40
C TYR A 1 -22.31 4.69 -2.10
N GLN A 2 -21.46 4.94 -1.11
CA GLN A 2 -20.27 4.12 -0.80
C GLN A 2 -20.60 2.66 -0.46
N ARG A 3 -21.65 2.38 0.34
CA ARG A 3 -22.10 1.01 0.64
C ARG A 3 -22.52 0.26 -0.63
N THR A 4 -23.28 0.92 -1.50
CA THR A 4 -23.71 0.35 -2.78
C THR A 4 -22.50 0.06 -3.66
N SER A 5 -21.56 1.00 -3.79
CA SER A 5 -20.31 0.82 -4.53
C SER A 5 -19.54 -0.41 -4.02
N THR A 6 -19.34 -0.50 -2.69
CA THR A 6 -18.65 -1.63 -2.06
C THR A 6 -19.36 -2.98 -2.36
N THR A 7 -20.69 -3.01 -2.26
CA THR A 7 -21.46 -4.23 -2.54
C THR A 7 -21.35 -4.65 -3.99
N VAL A 8 -21.43 -3.69 -4.93
CA VAL A 8 -21.31 -3.95 -6.37
C VAL A 8 -19.92 -4.47 -6.72
N ILE A 9 -18.86 -3.85 -6.20
CA ILE A 9 -17.48 -4.31 -6.43
C ILE A 9 -17.28 -5.71 -5.85
N ASN A 10 -17.76 -5.95 -4.63
CA ASN A 10 -17.67 -7.27 -4.01
C ASN A 10 -18.35 -8.34 -4.87
N ALA A 11 -19.57 -8.05 -5.35
CA ALA A 11 -20.31 -8.95 -6.22
C ALA A 11 -19.63 -9.16 -7.58
N TYR A 12 -19.02 -8.10 -8.14
CA TYR A 12 -18.32 -8.15 -9.42
C TYR A 12 -17.09 -9.06 -9.40
N VAL A 13 -16.26 -8.96 -8.35
CA VAL A 13 -15.03 -9.75 -8.25
C VAL A 13 -15.27 -11.16 -7.69
N MET A 14 -16.39 -11.38 -7.00
CA MET A 14 -16.70 -12.65 -6.30
C MET A 14 -16.61 -13.90 -7.18
N PRO A 15 -17.16 -13.95 -8.40
CA PRO A 15 -17.12 -15.18 -9.22
C PRO A 15 -15.68 -15.62 -9.53
N ILE A 16 -14.82 -14.66 -9.92
CA ILE A 16 -13.43 -14.93 -10.30
C ILE A 16 -12.63 -15.37 -9.08
N VAL A 17 -12.78 -14.66 -7.95
CA VAL A 17 -12.04 -14.95 -6.71
C VAL A 17 -12.48 -16.30 -6.14
N SER A 18 -13.78 -16.58 -6.08
CA SER A 18 -14.28 -17.87 -5.57
C SER A 18 -13.79 -19.04 -6.43
N GLN A 19 -13.80 -18.89 -7.75
CA GLN A 19 -13.26 -19.93 -8.64
C GLN A 19 -11.77 -20.17 -8.40
N TYR A 20 -10.99 -19.09 -8.31
CA TYR A 20 -9.56 -19.16 -8.03
C TYR A 20 -9.27 -19.86 -6.70
N LEU A 21 -9.95 -19.47 -5.62
CA LEU A 21 -9.72 -20.03 -4.29
C LEU A 21 -10.09 -21.52 -4.21
N ARG A 22 -11.18 -21.92 -4.84
CA ARG A 22 -11.57 -23.35 -4.91
C ARG A 22 -10.53 -24.16 -5.68
N GLN A 23 -10.04 -23.65 -6.82
CA GLN A 23 -8.99 -24.32 -7.59
C GLN A 23 -7.69 -24.42 -6.81
N LEU A 24 -7.27 -23.32 -6.14
CA LEU A 24 -6.07 -23.28 -5.31
C LEU A 24 -6.16 -24.29 -4.16
N SER A 25 -7.28 -24.29 -3.41
CA SER A 25 -7.53 -25.24 -2.32
C SER A 25 -7.51 -26.68 -2.81
N ALA A 26 -8.07 -26.96 -3.98
CA ALA A 26 -8.06 -28.30 -4.57
C ALA A 26 -6.63 -28.74 -4.96
N ARG A 27 -5.83 -27.85 -5.55
CA ARG A 27 -4.43 -28.12 -5.93
C ARG A 27 -3.55 -28.35 -4.71
N LEU A 28 -3.72 -27.54 -3.63
CA LEU A 28 -2.97 -27.72 -2.39
C LEU A 28 -3.26 -29.08 -1.75
N ARG A 29 -4.52 -29.46 -1.65
CA ARG A 29 -4.92 -30.81 -1.17
C ARG A 29 -4.34 -31.92 -2.04
N GLY A 30 -4.36 -31.75 -3.38
CA GLY A 30 -3.76 -32.70 -4.32
C GLY A 30 -2.24 -32.83 -4.15
N ALA A 31 -1.58 -31.79 -3.67
CA ALA A 31 -0.17 -31.78 -3.31
C ALA A 31 0.10 -32.23 -1.86
N ALA A 32 -0.89 -32.82 -1.17
CA ALA A 32 -0.85 -33.25 0.23
C ALA A 32 -0.58 -32.10 1.23
N ILE A 33 -0.88 -30.86 0.88
CA ILE A 33 -0.82 -29.69 1.77
C ILE A 33 -2.21 -29.53 2.41
N ASN A 34 -2.33 -29.93 3.68
CA ASN A 34 -3.58 -29.92 4.44
C ASN A 34 -3.70 -28.74 5.43
N ALA A 35 -2.73 -27.83 5.45
CA ALA A 35 -2.80 -26.62 6.27
C ALA A 35 -3.99 -25.72 5.85
N PRO A 36 -4.60 -25.00 6.80
CA PRO A 36 -5.61 -23.98 6.47
C PRO A 36 -5.07 -22.96 5.48
N LEU A 37 -5.85 -22.66 4.44
CA LEU A 37 -5.50 -21.59 3.50
C LEU A 37 -5.98 -20.26 4.06
N LEU A 38 -5.03 -19.42 4.42
CA LEU A 38 -5.26 -18.05 4.87
C LEU A 38 -4.87 -17.07 3.77
N LEU A 39 -5.62 -15.98 3.65
CA LEU A 39 -5.36 -14.92 2.69
C LEU A 39 -5.11 -13.59 3.40
N MET A 40 -4.12 -12.84 2.89
CA MET A 40 -3.89 -11.47 3.33
C MET A 40 -5.05 -10.58 2.89
N GLN A 41 -5.54 -9.76 3.80
CA GLN A 41 -6.50 -8.69 3.53
C GLN A 41 -5.78 -7.38 3.22
N SER A 42 -6.50 -6.44 2.62
CA SER A 42 -6.03 -5.07 2.37
C SER A 42 -5.69 -4.30 3.66
N ASN A 43 -6.20 -4.73 4.81
CA ASN A 43 -5.94 -4.12 6.13
C ASN A 43 -4.68 -4.67 6.84
N GLY A 44 -4.00 -5.67 6.24
CA GLY A 44 -2.81 -6.30 6.80
C GLY A 44 -3.06 -7.56 7.65
N GLY A 45 -4.31 -7.91 7.91
CA GLY A 45 -4.67 -9.14 8.62
C GLY A 45 -4.91 -10.32 7.69
N LEU A 46 -4.94 -11.53 8.24
CA LEU A 46 -5.28 -12.76 7.53
C LEU A 46 -6.73 -13.16 7.77
N ILE A 47 -7.35 -13.76 6.77
CA ILE A 47 -8.68 -14.40 6.87
C ILE A 47 -8.67 -15.75 6.16
N SER A 48 -9.62 -16.61 6.51
CA SER A 48 -9.78 -17.91 5.84
C SER A 48 -10.25 -17.76 4.39
N ALA A 49 -9.98 -18.78 3.58
CA ALA A 49 -10.43 -18.82 2.19
C ALA A 49 -11.96 -18.73 2.09
N GLU A 50 -12.70 -19.36 3.03
CA GLU A 50 -14.16 -19.35 3.07
C GLU A 50 -14.73 -17.96 3.30
N VAL A 51 -14.11 -17.16 4.19
CA VAL A 51 -14.47 -15.77 4.42
C VAL A 51 -14.15 -14.92 3.18
N SER A 52 -12.99 -15.17 2.55
CA SER A 52 -12.55 -14.45 1.35
C SER A 52 -13.46 -14.70 0.16
N GLU A 53 -14.02 -15.92 0.01
CA GLU A 53 -15.01 -16.22 -1.04
C GLU A 53 -16.27 -15.36 -0.92
N ARG A 54 -16.68 -15.00 0.29
CA ARG A 54 -17.88 -14.17 0.55
C ARG A 54 -17.58 -12.67 0.52
N LYS A 55 -16.36 -12.28 0.89
CA LYS A 55 -15.93 -10.88 1.01
C LYS A 55 -14.65 -10.61 0.22
N PRO A 56 -14.62 -10.92 -1.09
CA PRO A 56 -13.40 -10.77 -1.89
C PRO A 56 -12.92 -9.31 -2.03
N ALA A 57 -13.78 -8.34 -1.80
CA ALA A 57 -13.35 -6.94 -1.75
C ALA A 57 -12.23 -6.69 -0.72
N ASN A 58 -12.20 -7.46 0.37
CA ASN A 58 -11.21 -7.30 1.43
C ASN A 58 -9.77 -7.65 1.01
N ILE A 59 -9.58 -8.40 -0.08
CA ILE A 59 -8.23 -8.86 -0.51
C ILE A 59 -7.68 -8.13 -1.74
N ILE A 60 -8.32 -7.06 -2.20
CA ILE A 60 -7.95 -6.35 -3.43
C ILE A 60 -6.50 -5.83 -3.38
N GLU A 61 -6.06 -5.27 -2.24
CA GLU A 61 -4.71 -4.74 -2.02
C GLU A 61 -3.85 -5.63 -1.10
N SER A 62 -4.07 -6.93 -1.15
CA SER A 62 -3.36 -7.89 -0.29
C SER A 62 -1.83 -7.89 -0.48
N GLY A 63 -1.35 -7.71 -1.72
CA GLY A 63 0.08 -7.70 -2.00
C GLY A 63 0.83 -6.56 -1.29
N PRO A 64 0.44 -5.30 -1.52
CA PRO A 64 1.02 -4.16 -0.81
C PRO A 64 0.88 -4.25 0.70
N ALA A 65 -0.27 -4.71 1.19
CA ALA A 65 -0.51 -4.91 2.62
C ALA A 65 0.52 -5.86 3.23
N GLY A 66 0.82 -6.98 2.56
CA GLY A 66 1.89 -7.90 2.99
C GLY A 66 3.24 -7.21 3.10
N GLY A 67 3.59 -6.34 2.15
CA GLY A 67 4.83 -5.57 2.19
C GLY A 67 4.92 -4.65 3.41
N VAL A 68 3.84 -3.94 3.75
CA VAL A 68 3.80 -3.05 4.93
C VAL A 68 3.90 -3.84 6.23
N VAL A 69 3.17 -4.96 6.36
CA VAL A 69 3.26 -5.85 7.53
C VAL A 69 4.67 -6.40 7.72
N GLY A 70 5.31 -6.85 6.63
CA GLY A 70 6.70 -7.31 6.66
C GLY A 70 7.67 -6.21 7.08
N ALA A 71 7.48 -4.98 6.55
CA ALA A 71 8.30 -3.83 6.90
C ALA A 71 8.13 -3.45 8.38
N GLN A 72 6.90 -3.41 8.89
CA GLN A 72 6.61 -3.20 10.31
C GLN A 72 7.32 -4.24 11.20
N ALA A 73 7.19 -5.53 10.86
CA ALA A 73 7.79 -6.60 11.63
C ALA A 73 9.33 -6.52 11.68
N LEU A 74 9.95 -6.18 10.55
CA LEU A 74 11.40 -6.02 10.49
C LEU A 74 11.87 -4.72 11.14
N ALA A 75 11.13 -3.62 10.98
CA ALA A 75 11.42 -2.33 11.60
C ALA A 75 11.41 -2.43 13.14
N ARG A 76 10.45 -3.16 13.72
CA ARG A 76 10.42 -3.46 15.16
C ARG A 76 11.68 -4.19 15.64
N LYS A 77 12.22 -5.12 14.84
CA LYS A 77 13.48 -5.83 15.16
C LYS A 77 14.72 -4.94 15.04
N LEU A 78 14.62 -3.85 14.30
CA LEU A 78 15.68 -2.86 14.09
C LEU A 78 15.56 -1.65 15.03
N ASP A 79 14.59 -1.65 15.94
CA ASP A 79 14.26 -0.51 16.81
C ASP A 79 13.99 0.78 16.02
N LEU A 80 13.23 0.65 14.93
CA LEU A 80 12.79 1.73 14.06
C LEU A 80 11.26 1.85 14.13
N PRO A 81 10.70 2.57 15.12
CA PRO A 81 9.25 2.67 15.28
C PRO A 81 8.58 3.44 14.15
N ASP A 82 9.32 4.37 13.52
CA ASP A 82 8.79 5.29 12.52
C ASP A 82 9.48 5.05 11.17
N ILE A 83 8.72 4.51 10.23
CA ILE A 83 9.20 4.24 8.87
C ILE A 83 8.20 4.69 7.82
N ILE A 84 8.72 5.10 6.67
CA ILE A 84 7.95 5.21 5.43
C ILE A 84 8.27 4.00 4.58
N THR A 85 7.27 3.17 4.31
CA THR A 85 7.42 2.04 3.39
C THR A 85 7.33 2.52 1.96
N PHE A 86 8.15 1.95 1.09
CA PHE A 86 8.14 2.24 -0.33
C PHE A 86 8.31 0.94 -1.12
N ASP A 87 7.21 0.52 -1.76
CA ASP A 87 7.15 -0.65 -2.62
C ASP A 87 7.05 -0.20 -4.08
N MET A 88 8.03 -0.53 -4.91
CA MET A 88 7.97 -0.25 -6.34
C MET A 88 8.19 -1.51 -7.17
N GLY A 89 7.15 -1.87 -7.89
CA GLY A 89 7.15 -2.97 -8.85
C GLY A 89 7.39 -2.52 -10.29
N GLY A 90 6.88 -3.32 -11.24
CA GLY A 90 6.98 -3.04 -12.68
C GLY A 90 5.98 -1.97 -13.15
N THR A 91 4.83 -1.83 -12.52
CA THR A 91 3.71 -0.98 -12.99
C THR A 91 3.40 0.19 -12.07
N THR A 92 3.51 -0.01 -10.76
CA THR A 92 3.10 0.96 -9.75
C THR A 92 4.13 1.05 -8.63
N ALA A 93 4.10 2.17 -7.93
CA ALA A 93 4.78 2.34 -6.66
C ALA A 93 3.77 2.73 -5.59
N LYS A 94 3.99 2.23 -4.36
CA LYS A 94 3.11 2.43 -3.22
C LYS A 94 3.93 2.84 -2.00
N ALA A 95 3.38 3.78 -1.22
CA ALA A 95 3.98 4.21 0.02
C ALA A 95 2.95 4.16 1.16
N SER A 96 3.40 3.84 2.36
CA SER A 96 2.60 3.85 3.59
C SER A 96 3.42 4.32 4.78
N LEU A 97 2.74 4.77 5.84
CA LEU A 97 3.35 5.14 7.10
C LEU A 97 3.21 4.03 8.14
N VAL A 98 4.28 3.82 8.89
CA VAL A 98 4.26 3.13 10.17
C VAL A 98 4.75 4.13 11.22
N GLU A 99 3.94 4.39 12.23
CA GLU A 99 4.21 5.33 13.33
C GLU A 99 4.09 4.58 14.66
N ASP A 100 5.01 4.81 15.57
CA ASP A 100 5.05 4.11 16.87
C ASP A 100 4.98 2.57 16.73
N GLY A 101 5.48 2.05 15.63
CA GLY A 101 5.47 0.62 15.31
C GLY A 101 4.11 0.09 14.85
N ASP A 102 3.13 0.93 14.51
CA ASP A 102 1.86 0.51 13.91
C ASP A 102 1.57 1.26 12.60
N PHE A 103 0.88 0.63 11.66
CA PHE A 103 0.52 1.24 10.38
C PHE A 103 -0.89 1.79 10.39
N THR A 104 -1.08 2.90 9.68
CA THR A 104 -2.36 3.58 9.57
C THR A 104 -3.32 2.79 8.68
N ARG A 105 -4.57 2.66 9.13
CA ARG A 105 -5.67 2.08 8.35
C ARG A 105 -6.68 3.14 7.97
N SER A 106 -7.24 3.04 6.77
CA SER A 106 -8.35 3.86 6.29
C SER A 106 -9.56 2.98 6.01
N LEU A 107 -10.76 3.52 6.29
CA LEU A 107 -12.03 2.88 5.90
C LEU A 107 -12.56 3.42 4.57
N ASP A 108 -11.91 4.41 3.99
CA ASP A 108 -12.31 5.02 2.72
C ASP A 108 -11.21 4.81 1.68
N TYR A 109 -11.42 3.83 0.85
CA TYR A 109 -10.46 3.39 -0.15
C TYR A 109 -11.09 3.49 -1.55
N GLN A 110 -10.30 3.83 -2.57
CA GLN A 110 -10.77 3.91 -3.96
C GLN A 110 -9.97 2.97 -4.85
N VAL A 111 -10.67 2.26 -5.74
CA VAL A 111 -10.06 1.38 -6.75
C VAL A 111 -10.39 1.84 -8.17
N GLY A 112 -9.49 1.62 -9.11
CA GLY A 112 -9.73 1.87 -10.53
C GLY A 112 -9.60 3.32 -10.97
N GLY A 113 -9.04 4.20 -10.17
CA GLY A 113 -8.92 5.63 -10.45
C GLY A 113 -7.63 6.10 -11.13
N GLY A 114 -6.75 5.20 -11.55
CA GLY A 114 -5.49 5.53 -12.24
C GLY A 114 -4.39 6.13 -11.34
N ILE A 115 -4.74 6.82 -10.28
CA ILE A 115 -3.88 7.22 -9.17
C ILE A 115 -4.71 7.00 -7.91
N MET A 116 -4.42 5.94 -7.18
CA MET A 116 -5.09 5.66 -5.92
C MET A 116 -4.32 6.36 -4.81
N ILE A 117 -4.84 7.48 -4.39
CA ILE A 117 -4.33 8.16 -3.20
C ILE A 117 -5.38 7.92 -2.13
N GLY A 118 -5.04 7.18 -1.09
CA GLY A 118 -5.86 7.07 0.12
C GLY A 118 -5.99 8.43 0.85
N SER A 119 -5.64 9.53 0.18
CA SER A 119 -5.68 10.88 0.68
C SER A 119 -7.01 11.56 0.40
N ARG A 120 -7.54 12.21 1.40
CA ARG A 120 -8.76 13.02 1.43
C ARG A 120 -8.74 14.22 0.49
N LEU A 121 -7.57 14.62 0.00
CA LEU A 121 -7.37 15.85 -0.76
C LEU A 121 -7.36 15.65 -2.28
N MET A 122 -7.26 14.41 -2.77
CA MET A 122 -7.29 14.13 -4.21
C MET A 122 -8.29 13.01 -4.49
N SER A 123 -9.52 13.39 -4.86
CA SER A 123 -10.51 12.44 -5.37
C SER A 123 -10.13 12.02 -6.79
N GLY A 124 -9.65 10.79 -6.96
CA GLY A 124 -9.50 10.15 -8.25
C GLY A 124 -10.86 9.76 -8.86
N ALA A 125 -10.88 9.37 -10.12
CA ALA A 125 -12.07 8.85 -10.82
C ALA A 125 -12.39 7.38 -10.42
N GLY A 126 -11.93 6.91 -9.25
CA GLY A 126 -12.09 5.53 -8.78
C GLY A 126 -13.43 5.23 -8.13
N TYR A 127 -13.65 3.96 -7.88
CA TYR A 127 -14.83 3.45 -7.16
C TYR A 127 -14.53 3.37 -5.67
N HIS A 128 -15.38 3.97 -4.85
CA HIS A 128 -15.24 3.92 -3.40
C HIS A 128 -15.52 2.53 -2.84
N LEU A 129 -14.61 2.09 -1.97
CA LEU A 129 -14.74 0.90 -1.14
C LEU A 129 -14.74 1.30 0.34
N LYS A 130 -15.78 0.94 1.05
CA LYS A 130 -15.90 1.14 2.50
C LYS A 130 -15.48 -0.14 3.22
N ILE A 131 -14.19 -0.44 3.16
CA ILE A 131 -13.56 -1.59 3.83
C ILE A 131 -12.30 -1.10 4.53
N PRO A 132 -11.90 -1.74 5.64
CA PRO A 132 -10.59 -1.45 6.22
C PRO A 132 -9.48 -1.82 5.24
N ALA A 133 -8.59 -0.88 4.99
CA ALA A 133 -7.38 -1.09 4.19
C ALA A 133 -6.21 -0.34 4.83
N ILE A 134 -4.98 -0.82 4.66
CA ILE A 134 -3.79 -0.05 4.99
C ILE A 134 -3.84 1.24 4.15
N ASP A 135 -3.51 2.35 4.78
CA ASP A 135 -3.48 3.64 4.10
C ASP A 135 -2.26 3.71 3.18
N LEU A 136 -2.54 3.70 1.89
CA LEU A 136 -1.54 3.64 0.83
C LEU A 136 -1.68 4.84 -0.09
N ALA A 137 -0.57 5.51 -0.39
CA ALA A 137 -0.48 6.35 -1.57
C ALA A 137 0.09 5.55 -2.73
N GLU A 138 -0.59 5.58 -3.87
CA GLU A 138 -0.15 4.89 -5.07
C GLU A 138 0.16 5.86 -6.20
N VAL A 139 1.23 5.57 -6.94
CA VAL A 139 1.60 6.27 -8.17
C VAL A 139 1.68 5.24 -9.30
N GLY A 140 0.99 5.54 -10.41
CA GLY A 140 1.02 4.73 -11.62
C GLY A 140 2.35 4.88 -12.38
N ALA A 141 3.46 4.64 -11.68
CA ALA A 141 4.79 4.60 -12.27
C ALA A 141 5.60 3.47 -11.63
N GLY A 142 6.21 2.65 -12.49
CA GLY A 142 7.02 1.50 -12.11
C GLY A 142 8.16 1.30 -13.09
N GLY A 143 8.88 0.19 -12.98
CA GLY A 143 10.01 -0.12 -13.87
C GLY A 143 9.60 -0.23 -15.34
N GLY A 144 8.39 -0.73 -15.64
CA GLY A 144 7.85 -0.84 -16.99
C GLY A 144 7.15 0.42 -17.51
N SER A 145 7.10 1.51 -16.75
CA SER A 145 6.49 2.75 -17.22
C SER A 145 7.23 3.29 -18.44
N LEU A 146 6.45 3.67 -19.46
CA LEU A 146 7.00 4.19 -20.72
C LEU A 146 7.64 5.56 -20.51
N VAL A 147 8.76 5.77 -21.16
CA VAL A 147 9.45 7.06 -21.26
C VAL A 147 9.11 7.66 -22.62
N TRP A 148 8.55 8.84 -22.66
CA TRP A 148 8.11 9.47 -23.92
C TRP A 148 8.25 10.99 -23.86
N ILE A 149 8.14 11.64 -25.01
CA ILE A 149 8.25 13.10 -25.15
C ILE A 149 6.85 13.66 -25.52
N ASP A 150 6.37 14.60 -24.74
CA ASP A 150 5.08 15.24 -25.01
C ASP A 150 5.17 16.26 -26.16
N ALA A 151 4.01 16.78 -26.58
CA ALA A 151 3.93 17.77 -27.66
C ALA A 151 4.69 19.08 -27.36
N GLY A 152 5.01 19.35 -26.11
CA GLY A 152 5.81 20.49 -25.65
C GLY A 152 7.32 20.21 -25.66
N GLY A 153 7.74 19.00 -26.02
CA GLY A 153 9.15 18.58 -26.03
C GLY A 153 9.68 18.18 -24.65
N SER A 154 8.81 17.96 -23.67
CA SER A 154 9.20 17.55 -22.31
C SER A 154 9.15 16.04 -22.15
N MET A 155 10.16 15.47 -21.48
CA MET A 155 10.18 14.04 -21.14
C MET A 155 9.11 13.74 -20.08
N GLN A 156 8.33 12.69 -20.32
CA GLN A 156 7.27 12.18 -19.45
C GLN A 156 7.51 10.71 -19.10
N ILE A 157 7.01 10.29 -17.93
CA ILE A 157 7.06 8.91 -17.47
C ILE A 157 5.64 8.43 -17.16
N GLY A 158 5.23 7.35 -17.82
CA GLY A 158 3.87 6.82 -17.70
C GLY A 158 2.79 7.80 -18.20
N PRO A 159 1.52 7.59 -17.81
CA PRO A 159 0.97 6.53 -16.96
C PRO A 159 0.96 5.14 -17.64
N GLN A 160 1.22 5.05 -18.94
CA GLN A 160 1.27 3.79 -19.66
C GLN A 160 2.48 2.96 -19.22
N SER A 161 2.29 1.66 -19.18
CA SER A 161 3.32 0.69 -18.84
C SER A 161 3.41 -0.40 -19.92
N ALA A 162 4.63 -0.81 -20.26
CA ALA A 162 4.88 -1.96 -21.12
C ALA A 162 4.42 -3.29 -20.50
N GLY A 163 4.05 -3.29 -19.21
CA GLY A 163 3.66 -4.48 -18.48
C GLY A 163 4.80 -5.51 -18.38
N ALA A 164 4.39 -6.77 -18.20
CA ALA A 164 5.32 -7.90 -18.21
C ALA A 164 5.57 -8.44 -19.64
N MET A 165 4.57 -8.31 -20.52
CA MET A 165 4.59 -8.73 -21.91
C MET A 165 3.98 -7.63 -22.78
N PRO A 166 4.67 -7.10 -23.77
CA PRO A 166 6.04 -7.46 -24.19
C PRO A 166 7.13 -7.00 -23.20
N GLY A 167 6.82 -6.11 -22.25
CA GLY A 167 7.72 -5.61 -21.22
C GLY A 167 8.76 -4.60 -21.75
N PRO A 168 9.74 -4.25 -20.91
CA PRO A 168 10.87 -3.41 -21.27
C PRO A 168 11.62 -3.93 -22.50
N VAL A 169 12.19 -3.01 -23.29
CA VAL A 169 12.96 -3.36 -24.50
C VAL A 169 14.11 -4.31 -24.19
N CYS A 170 14.78 -4.09 -23.05
CA CYS A 170 15.89 -4.95 -22.62
C CYS A 170 15.49 -6.40 -22.35
N TYR A 171 14.22 -6.74 -22.16
CA TYR A 171 13.78 -8.12 -21.98
C TYR A 171 13.84 -8.92 -23.29
N GLY A 172 13.86 -8.26 -24.44
CA GLY A 172 13.96 -8.91 -25.75
C GLY A 172 12.71 -9.69 -26.15
N MET A 173 11.57 -9.41 -25.52
CA MET A 173 10.29 -10.09 -25.74
C MET A 173 9.35 -9.33 -26.69
N GLY A 174 9.87 -8.38 -27.46
CA GLY A 174 9.11 -7.60 -28.44
C GLY A 174 8.69 -6.20 -27.96
N GLY A 175 9.22 -5.72 -26.82
CA GLY A 175 9.06 -4.33 -26.43
C GLY A 175 9.75 -3.38 -27.40
N GLU A 176 9.08 -2.30 -27.80
CA GLU A 176 9.57 -1.32 -28.78
C GLU A 176 9.70 0.09 -28.19
N ASP A 177 9.01 0.35 -27.10
CA ASP A 177 9.01 1.65 -26.42
C ASP A 177 9.97 1.66 -25.23
N PRO A 178 10.77 2.74 -25.03
CA PRO A 178 11.71 2.82 -23.93
C PRO A 178 10.97 2.92 -22.59
N THR A 179 11.51 2.24 -21.57
CA THR A 179 10.95 2.19 -20.23
C THR A 179 11.93 2.71 -19.18
N VAL A 180 11.45 2.88 -17.96
CA VAL A 180 12.27 3.19 -16.79
C VAL A 180 13.31 2.09 -16.54
N THR A 181 12.97 0.82 -16.77
CA THR A 181 13.92 -0.31 -16.67
C THR A 181 15.05 -0.15 -17.69
N ASP A 182 14.74 0.23 -18.93
CA ASP A 182 15.76 0.47 -19.96
C ASP A 182 16.70 1.62 -19.58
N ALA A 183 16.18 2.70 -18.99
CA ALA A 183 17.00 3.79 -18.45
C ALA A 183 17.94 3.29 -17.35
N ASN A 184 17.46 2.46 -16.42
CA ASN A 184 18.30 1.90 -15.34
C ASN A 184 19.35 0.91 -15.84
N VAL A 185 19.08 0.19 -16.93
CA VAL A 185 20.09 -0.65 -17.61
C VAL A 185 21.18 0.23 -18.26
N ILE A 186 20.79 1.31 -18.94
CA ILE A 186 21.73 2.26 -19.56
C ILE A 186 22.65 2.90 -18.51
N LEU A 187 22.10 3.24 -17.35
CA LEU A 187 22.83 3.83 -16.22
C LEU A 187 23.70 2.83 -15.45
N GLY A 188 23.59 1.52 -15.75
CA GLY A 188 24.29 0.47 -15.03
C GLY A 188 23.75 0.19 -13.62
N TYR A 189 22.55 0.65 -13.29
CA TYR A 189 21.89 0.36 -12.01
C TYR A 189 21.31 -1.06 -11.97
N LEU A 190 21.02 -1.63 -13.13
CA LEU A 190 20.66 -3.04 -13.31
C LEU A 190 21.79 -3.77 -14.02
N ASN A 191 22.19 -4.92 -13.45
CA ASN A 191 23.17 -5.78 -14.08
C ASN A 191 22.52 -6.51 -15.28
N PRO A 192 22.97 -6.27 -16.52
CA PRO A 192 22.38 -6.89 -17.70
C PRO A 192 22.60 -8.40 -17.77
N ASP A 193 23.62 -8.92 -17.09
CA ASP A 193 24.02 -10.33 -17.18
C ASP A 193 23.35 -11.18 -16.07
N TYR A 194 22.71 -10.57 -15.08
CA TYR A 194 22.24 -11.27 -13.92
C TYR A 194 20.91 -10.70 -13.39
N LEU A 195 19.81 -10.92 -14.12
CA LEU A 195 18.47 -10.66 -13.64
C LEU A 195 17.76 -12.00 -13.36
N VAL A 196 16.87 -12.04 -12.36
CA VAL A 196 16.16 -13.26 -11.94
C VAL A 196 17.14 -14.43 -11.70
N GLY A 197 18.19 -14.19 -10.91
CA GLY A 197 19.17 -15.24 -10.62
C GLY A 197 20.03 -15.69 -11.82
N GLY A 198 20.06 -14.91 -12.90
CA GLY A 198 20.77 -15.24 -14.15
C GLY A 198 19.90 -15.93 -15.20
N GLU A 199 18.60 -16.17 -14.90
CA GLU A 199 17.69 -16.79 -15.86
C GLU A 199 17.27 -15.84 -17.00
N LEU A 200 17.37 -14.52 -16.79
CA LEU A 200 17.04 -13.51 -17.78
C LEU A 200 18.25 -12.62 -18.08
N ALA A 201 18.88 -12.82 -19.24
CA ALA A 201 19.90 -11.91 -19.77
C ALA A 201 19.22 -10.71 -20.45
N LEU A 202 19.62 -9.49 -20.06
CA LEU A 202 19.06 -8.28 -20.61
C LEU A 202 19.78 -7.84 -21.89
N GLN A 203 19.03 -7.39 -22.87
CA GLN A 203 19.58 -6.91 -24.16
C GLN A 203 19.87 -5.39 -24.07
N ALA A 204 20.91 -5.02 -23.31
CA ALA A 204 21.28 -3.64 -23.05
C ALA A 204 21.48 -2.78 -24.30
N ASP A 205 22.01 -3.37 -25.37
CA ASP A 205 22.23 -2.64 -26.64
C ASP A 205 20.93 -2.24 -27.32
N LYS A 206 19.86 -3.04 -27.18
CA LYS A 206 18.52 -2.65 -27.66
C LYS A 206 17.98 -1.46 -26.89
N SER A 207 18.10 -1.47 -25.54
CA SER A 207 17.72 -0.30 -24.73
C SER A 207 18.47 0.95 -25.16
N ARG A 208 19.79 0.86 -25.40
CA ARG A 208 20.61 1.98 -25.86
C ARG A 208 20.13 2.52 -27.20
N ALA A 209 19.86 1.64 -28.16
CA ALA A 209 19.41 2.02 -29.50
C ALA A 209 18.04 2.74 -29.45
N VAL A 210 17.06 2.12 -28.80
CA VAL A 210 15.70 2.70 -28.71
C VAL A 210 15.69 4.01 -27.91
N PHE A 211 16.42 4.06 -26.80
CA PHE A 211 16.50 5.27 -25.98
C PHE A 211 17.21 6.42 -26.72
N GLN A 212 18.25 6.09 -27.52
CA GLN A 212 18.94 7.06 -28.38
C GLN A 212 18.02 7.60 -29.47
N GLU A 213 17.24 6.72 -30.11
CA GLU A 213 16.35 7.09 -31.23
C GLU A 213 15.15 7.90 -30.76
N GLN A 214 14.47 7.43 -29.69
CA GLN A 214 13.17 7.98 -29.31
C GLN A 214 13.26 9.10 -28.26
N ILE A 215 14.34 9.16 -27.47
CA ILE A 215 14.45 10.12 -26.35
C ILE A 215 15.68 11.04 -26.52
N ALA A 216 16.88 10.49 -26.49
CA ALA A 216 18.11 11.28 -26.44
C ALA A 216 18.30 12.15 -27.70
N GLY A 217 18.12 11.56 -28.90
CA GLY A 217 18.24 12.28 -30.17
C GLY A 217 17.25 13.43 -30.31
N PRO A 218 15.93 13.20 -30.19
CA PRO A 218 14.93 14.27 -30.24
C PRO A 218 15.15 15.40 -29.23
N MET A 219 15.59 15.07 -27.99
CA MET A 219 15.90 16.04 -26.94
C MET A 219 17.28 16.69 -27.09
N ARG A 220 18.10 16.24 -28.01
CA ARG A 220 19.49 16.69 -28.23
C ARG A 220 20.37 16.52 -26.97
N LEU A 221 20.15 15.43 -26.25
CA LEU A 221 20.94 15.03 -25.07
C LEU A 221 21.85 13.86 -25.44
N ASP A 222 22.93 13.69 -24.70
CA ASP A 222 23.62 12.42 -24.74
C ASP A 222 22.81 11.35 -24.03
N LEU A 223 23.08 10.09 -24.32
CA LEU A 223 22.30 8.95 -23.87
C LEU A 223 22.27 8.83 -22.33
N ALA A 224 23.40 9.08 -21.68
CA ALA A 224 23.48 8.97 -20.22
C ALA A 224 22.67 10.07 -19.51
N HIS A 225 22.74 11.31 -20.02
CA HIS A 225 21.92 12.41 -19.48
C HIS A 225 20.42 12.19 -19.71
N ALA A 226 20.03 11.66 -20.89
CA ALA A 226 18.63 11.34 -21.15
C ALA A 226 18.10 10.24 -20.20
N ALA A 227 18.86 9.15 -20.02
CA ALA A 227 18.50 8.08 -19.10
C ALA A 227 18.46 8.54 -17.62
N TYR A 228 19.43 9.38 -17.23
CA TYR A 228 19.46 9.98 -15.89
C TYR A 228 18.27 10.94 -15.67
N GLY A 229 17.90 11.72 -16.69
CA GLY A 229 16.71 12.57 -16.66
C GLY A 229 15.44 11.76 -16.40
N ALA A 230 15.26 10.63 -17.09
CA ALA A 230 14.15 9.72 -16.84
C ALA A 230 14.15 9.22 -15.38
N HIS A 231 15.31 8.78 -14.88
CA HIS A 231 15.45 8.33 -13.50
C HIS A 231 15.08 9.43 -12.49
N GLN A 232 15.47 10.69 -12.72
CA GLN A 232 15.14 11.82 -11.85
C GLN A 232 13.65 12.17 -11.87
N ILE A 233 12.98 12.06 -13.02
CA ILE A 233 11.52 12.27 -13.11
C ILE A 233 10.78 11.20 -12.29
N VAL A 234 11.22 9.94 -12.34
CA VAL A 234 10.67 8.88 -11.48
C VAL A 234 10.80 9.24 -10.02
N ILE A 235 12.00 9.64 -9.56
CA ILE A 235 12.22 10.07 -8.16
C ILE A 235 11.24 11.19 -7.80
N SER A 236 11.09 12.20 -8.65
CA SER A 236 10.16 13.32 -8.41
C SER A 236 8.70 12.84 -8.28
N ASN A 237 8.29 11.87 -9.11
CA ASN A 237 6.95 11.28 -9.03
C ASN A 237 6.75 10.50 -7.73
N MET A 238 7.76 9.74 -7.28
CA MET A 238 7.71 8.95 -6.04
C MET A 238 7.68 9.84 -4.80
N ILE A 239 8.41 10.96 -4.80
CA ILE A 239 8.41 11.94 -3.70
C ILE A 239 7.00 12.48 -3.47
N ARG A 240 6.19 12.67 -4.53
CA ARG A 240 4.79 13.08 -4.37
C ARG A 240 3.95 12.07 -3.59
N ALA A 241 4.15 10.76 -3.84
CA ALA A 241 3.47 9.72 -3.07
C ALA A 241 3.86 9.78 -1.58
N ILE A 242 5.16 9.92 -1.29
CA ILE A 242 5.64 10.03 0.09
C ILE A 242 5.06 11.28 0.78
N ARG A 243 5.04 12.43 0.10
CA ARG A 243 4.46 13.66 0.65
C ARG A 243 2.97 13.55 0.93
N ALA A 244 2.22 12.84 0.08
CA ALA A 244 0.79 12.65 0.24
C ALA A 244 0.42 11.89 1.54
N ILE A 245 1.31 11.00 2.01
CA ILE A 245 1.10 10.26 3.27
C ILE A 245 1.81 10.89 4.47
N SER A 246 2.73 11.83 4.25
CA SER A 246 3.53 12.46 5.30
C SER A 246 3.27 13.97 5.42
N SER A 247 3.96 14.82 4.66
CA SER A 247 3.92 16.28 4.80
C SER A 247 2.52 16.87 4.63
N GLU A 248 1.70 16.32 3.73
CA GLU A 248 0.31 16.76 3.54
C GLU A 248 -0.60 16.40 4.72
N ARG A 249 -0.09 15.59 5.65
CA ARG A 249 -0.78 15.15 6.87
C ARG A 249 -0.07 15.61 8.14
N GLY A 250 0.78 16.62 8.02
CA GLY A 250 1.51 17.20 9.15
C GLY A 250 2.63 16.31 9.71
N ARG A 251 3.13 15.32 8.93
CA ARG A 251 4.25 14.45 9.29
C ARG A 251 5.51 14.87 8.54
N ASP A 252 6.63 15.00 9.23
CA ASP A 252 7.90 15.36 8.61
C ASP A 252 8.66 14.09 8.16
N PRO A 253 8.90 13.89 6.85
CA PRO A 253 9.63 12.71 6.36
C PRO A 253 11.01 12.53 6.98
N ARG A 254 11.65 13.60 7.48
CA ARG A 254 12.97 13.57 8.09
C ARG A 254 13.03 12.77 9.38
N ASP A 255 11.89 12.58 10.04
CA ASP A 255 11.78 11.84 11.30
C ASP A 255 11.69 10.32 11.06
N TYR A 256 11.48 9.88 9.81
CA TYR A 256 11.26 8.49 9.43
C TYR A 256 12.48 7.88 8.76
N ALA A 257 12.61 6.55 8.87
CA ALA A 257 13.50 5.79 7.99
C ALA A 257 12.74 5.35 6.71
N LEU A 258 13.39 5.48 5.55
CA LEU A 258 12.83 4.98 4.30
C LEU A 258 13.05 3.46 4.20
N PHE A 259 11.97 2.70 4.14
CA PHE A 259 12.01 1.24 4.02
C PHE A 259 11.64 0.84 2.60
N ALA A 260 12.63 0.57 1.73
CA ALA A 260 12.47 0.41 0.30
C ALA A 260 12.54 -1.06 -0.14
N PHE A 261 11.47 -1.54 -0.78
CA PHE A 261 11.37 -2.90 -1.32
C PHE A 261 10.60 -2.92 -2.66
N GLY A 262 10.22 -4.12 -3.14
CA GLY A 262 9.78 -4.29 -4.51
C GLY A 262 10.97 -4.45 -5.47
N GLY A 263 10.73 -4.91 -6.69
CA GLY A 263 11.79 -5.16 -7.68
C GLY A 263 12.57 -3.92 -8.09
N ASN A 264 11.98 -2.73 -7.98
CA ASN A 264 12.57 -1.45 -8.38
C ASN A 264 12.78 -0.47 -7.21
N GLY A 265 12.11 -0.65 -6.09
CA GLY A 265 12.15 0.29 -4.96
C GLY A 265 13.57 0.68 -4.50
N PRO A 266 14.48 -0.28 -4.27
CA PRO A 266 15.84 0.00 -3.86
C PRO A 266 16.64 0.90 -4.82
N LEU A 267 16.35 0.83 -6.13
CA LEU A 267 17.07 1.61 -7.16
C LEU A 267 16.86 3.13 -6.99
N PHE A 268 15.73 3.53 -6.44
CA PHE A 268 15.35 4.93 -6.28
C PHE A 268 15.50 5.44 -4.85
N ALA A 269 15.71 4.55 -3.88
CA ALA A 269 15.69 4.87 -2.45
C ALA A 269 16.70 5.97 -2.07
N ALA A 270 17.93 5.90 -2.56
CA ALA A 270 18.96 6.90 -2.25
C ALA A 270 18.60 8.30 -2.78
N GLY A 271 18.07 8.37 -4.01
CA GLY A 271 17.63 9.63 -4.62
C GLY A 271 16.45 10.27 -3.87
N MET A 272 15.48 9.46 -3.48
CA MET A 272 14.32 9.91 -2.69
C MET A 272 14.73 10.38 -1.29
N ALA A 273 15.52 9.59 -0.58
CA ALA A 273 15.98 9.94 0.76
C ALA A 273 16.78 11.25 0.75
N LYS A 274 17.66 11.43 -0.24
CA LYS A 274 18.41 12.69 -0.41
C LYS A 274 17.47 13.88 -0.65
N ALA A 275 16.45 13.73 -1.49
CA ALA A 275 15.54 14.82 -1.83
C ALA A 275 14.56 15.15 -0.69
N LEU A 276 14.28 14.21 0.21
CA LEU A 276 13.41 14.37 1.39
C LEU A 276 14.22 14.61 2.68
N ASP A 277 15.54 14.69 2.60
CA ASP A 277 16.47 14.83 3.75
C ASP A 277 16.28 13.70 4.80
N MET A 278 15.91 12.51 4.34
CA MET A 278 15.80 11.33 5.20
C MET A 278 17.19 10.74 5.46
N LYS A 279 17.49 10.43 6.71
CA LYS A 279 18.85 10.02 7.15
C LYS A 279 19.11 8.52 7.07
N ARG A 280 18.06 7.72 7.02
CA ARG A 280 18.17 6.25 7.05
C ARG A 280 17.37 5.62 5.93
N ILE A 281 18.00 4.62 5.29
CA ILE A 281 17.37 3.78 4.28
C ILE A 281 17.55 2.33 4.75
N VAL A 282 16.47 1.57 4.73
CA VAL A 282 16.47 0.14 4.96
C VAL A 282 16.06 -0.56 3.67
N VAL A 283 16.88 -1.48 3.20
CA VAL A 283 16.56 -2.39 2.12
C VAL A 283 16.58 -3.80 2.68
N PRO A 284 15.44 -4.49 2.73
CA PRO A 284 15.40 -5.85 3.28
C PRO A 284 16.09 -6.85 2.37
N PRO A 285 16.47 -8.03 2.90
CA PRO A 285 16.86 -9.16 2.06
C PRO A 285 15.75 -9.52 1.07
N PHE A 286 16.14 -9.87 -0.16
CA PHE A 286 15.21 -10.24 -1.24
C PHE A 286 14.07 -9.22 -1.46
N PRO A 287 14.39 -7.95 -1.70
CA PRO A 287 13.39 -6.88 -1.75
C PRO A 287 12.29 -7.14 -2.77
N GLY A 288 12.58 -7.79 -3.89
CA GLY A 288 11.59 -8.14 -4.92
C GLY A 288 10.57 -9.21 -4.50
N LEU A 289 10.81 -9.94 -3.42
CA LEU A 289 9.93 -10.97 -2.85
C LEU A 289 9.40 -10.58 -1.46
N PHE A 290 9.69 -9.36 -1.01
CA PHE A 290 9.50 -8.97 0.37
C PHE A 290 8.03 -8.96 0.82
N SER A 291 7.09 -8.63 -0.05
CA SER A 291 5.66 -8.67 0.28
C SER A 291 5.19 -10.06 0.71
N SER A 292 5.78 -11.14 0.15
CA SER A 292 5.47 -12.51 0.60
C SER A 292 6.02 -12.84 1.98
N PHE A 293 7.11 -12.18 2.39
CA PHE A 293 7.66 -12.32 3.73
C PHE A 293 6.71 -11.80 4.81
N GLY A 294 5.95 -10.74 4.52
CA GLY A 294 4.95 -10.18 5.42
C GLY A 294 3.84 -11.15 5.80
N LEU A 295 3.53 -12.12 4.92
CA LEU A 295 2.53 -13.17 5.23
C LEU A 295 2.90 -14.01 6.45
N LEU A 296 4.19 -14.11 6.78
CA LEU A 296 4.69 -14.87 7.93
C LEU A 296 4.51 -14.15 9.27
N TYR A 297 4.20 -12.85 9.23
CA TYR A 297 4.10 -11.98 10.40
C TYR A 297 2.69 -11.41 10.62
N ALA A 298 1.77 -11.68 9.70
CA ALA A 298 0.41 -11.21 9.81
C ALA A 298 -0.40 -12.08 10.78
N ASP A 299 -1.20 -11.43 11.61
CA ASP A 299 -2.17 -12.06 12.49
C ASP A 299 -3.51 -12.27 11.77
N VAL A 300 -4.34 -13.18 12.28
CA VAL A 300 -5.74 -13.28 11.84
C VAL A 300 -6.52 -12.11 12.43
N GLU A 301 -7.13 -11.30 11.57
CA GLU A 301 -7.85 -10.11 11.98
C GLU A 301 -9.29 -10.10 11.44
N HIS A 302 -10.24 -9.78 12.32
CA HIS A 302 -11.62 -9.46 11.96
C HIS A 302 -11.96 -8.04 12.39
N HIS A 303 -12.59 -7.29 11.49
CA HIS A 303 -13.00 -5.91 11.74
C HIS A 303 -14.51 -5.82 11.83
N TYR A 304 -14.98 -5.20 12.90
CA TYR A 304 -16.39 -4.91 13.15
C TYR A 304 -16.55 -3.40 13.31
N SER A 305 -17.60 -2.86 12.71
CA SER A 305 -17.89 -1.43 12.82
C SER A 305 -19.37 -1.17 13.00
N ARG A 306 -19.69 -0.14 13.77
CA ARG A 306 -21.04 0.35 13.93
C ARG A 306 -21.06 1.87 13.80
N SER A 307 -21.93 2.37 12.94
CA SER A 307 -22.10 3.81 12.79
C SER A 307 -22.89 4.37 13.98
N MET A 308 -22.36 5.45 14.55
CA MET A 308 -23.02 6.24 15.59
C MET A 308 -22.98 7.71 15.15
N MET A 309 -24.16 8.23 14.74
CA MET A 309 -24.29 9.58 14.21
C MET A 309 -24.72 10.53 15.35
N GLN A 310 -23.88 10.67 16.36
CA GLN A 310 -24.15 11.52 17.54
C GLN A 310 -22.93 12.38 17.87
N VAL A 311 -23.19 13.52 18.50
CA VAL A 311 -22.15 14.36 19.08
C VAL A 311 -21.62 13.66 20.34
N LEU A 312 -20.29 13.51 20.45
CA LEU A 312 -19.67 12.78 21.56
C LEU A 312 -20.07 13.31 22.92
N ARG A 313 -20.16 14.64 23.08
CA ARG A 313 -20.58 15.32 24.33
C ARG A 313 -22.04 15.04 24.74
N ASP A 314 -22.88 14.67 23.77
CA ASP A 314 -24.27 14.32 24.00
C ASP A 314 -24.48 12.82 24.22
N THR A 315 -23.39 12.06 24.24
CA THR A 315 -23.39 10.60 24.33
C THR A 315 -23.17 10.17 25.78
N THR A 316 -23.91 9.16 26.22
CA THR A 316 -23.72 8.59 27.55
C THR A 316 -22.67 7.46 27.54
N PRO A 317 -21.92 7.25 28.65
CA PRO A 317 -21.03 6.11 28.80
C PRO A 317 -21.74 4.77 28.54
N GLN A 318 -22.99 4.62 28.97
CA GLN A 318 -23.78 3.41 28.77
C GLN A 318 -23.98 3.09 27.27
N ALA A 319 -24.33 4.11 26.47
CA ALA A 319 -24.55 3.92 25.03
C ALA A 319 -23.26 3.49 24.32
N LEU A 320 -22.10 4.04 24.72
CA LEU A 320 -20.81 3.62 24.21
C LEU A 320 -20.47 2.18 24.62
N ASN A 321 -20.70 1.84 25.89
CA ASN A 321 -20.43 0.51 26.41
C ASN A 321 -21.29 -0.56 25.74
N GLU A 322 -22.56 -0.29 25.45
CA GLU A 322 -23.43 -1.19 24.70
C GLU A 322 -22.89 -1.44 23.26
N ILE A 323 -22.45 -0.38 22.58
CA ILE A 323 -21.91 -0.48 21.22
C ILE A 323 -20.61 -1.29 21.23
N TRP A 324 -19.65 -0.90 22.06
CA TRP A 324 -18.34 -1.57 22.13
C TRP A 324 -18.47 -3.01 22.63
N GLY A 325 -19.28 -3.25 23.66
CA GLY A 325 -19.53 -4.59 24.16
C GLY A 325 -20.14 -5.53 23.12
N GLY A 326 -21.08 -5.01 22.31
CA GLY A 326 -21.67 -5.78 21.21
C GLY A 326 -20.66 -6.11 20.10
N LEU A 327 -19.80 -5.17 19.74
CA LEU A 327 -18.74 -5.40 18.72
C LEU A 327 -17.68 -6.38 19.23
N GLU A 328 -17.28 -6.25 20.50
CA GLU A 328 -16.29 -7.16 21.09
C GLU A 328 -16.83 -8.58 21.27
N ALA A 329 -18.09 -8.73 21.63
CA ALA A 329 -18.71 -10.06 21.73
C ALA A 329 -18.71 -10.77 20.37
N GLN A 330 -19.07 -10.07 19.30
CA GLN A 330 -19.01 -10.60 17.93
C GLN A 330 -17.56 -10.99 17.53
N ALA A 331 -16.59 -10.14 17.87
CA ALA A 331 -15.17 -10.40 17.55
C ALA A 331 -14.66 -11.66 18.27
N ARG A 332 -14.95 -11.78 19.56
CA ARG A 332 -14.56 -12.96 20.37
C ARG A 332 -15.24 -14.24 19.90
N GLU A 333 -16.53 -14.17 19.56
CA GLU A 333 -17.27 -15.32 19.01
C GLU A 333 -16.64 -15.81 17.71
N GLN A 334 -16.32 -14.91 16.79
CA GLN A 334 -15.72 -15.28 15.49
C GLN A 334 -14.32 -15.88 15.69
N LEU A 335 -13.45 -15.24 16.46
CA LEU A 335 -12.09 -15.75 16.68
C LEU A 335 -12.09 -17.08 17.43
N SER A 336 -13.05 -17.28 18.34
CA SER A 336 -13.24 -18.58 19.01
C SER A 336 -13.70 -19.66 18.01
N ALA A 337 -14.58 -19.31 17.06
CA ALA A 337 -15.00 -20.21 15.98
C ALA A 337 -13.84 -20.53 15.02
N ASP A 338 -12.90 -19.60 14.85
CA ASP A 338 -11.67 -19.81 14.07
C ASP A 338 -10.62 -20.63 14.83
N GLY A 339 -10.90 -21.02 16.10
CA GLY A 339 -10.08 -21.90 16.91
C GLY A 339 -9.09 -21.19 17.86
N TYR A 340 -9.19 -19.88 18.03
CA TYR A 340 -8.35 -19.11 18.95
C TYR A 340 -8.91 -19.12 20.37
N ARG A 341 -8.00 -19.29 21.36
CA ARG A 341 -8.36 -19.23 22.77
C ARG A 341 -8.45 -17.77 23.25
N PRO A 342 -9.19 -17.47 24.32
CA PRO A 342 -9.35 -16.10 24.82
C PRO A 342 -8.03 -15.34 25.07
N GLU A 343 -6.98 -16.07 25.53
CA GLU A 343 -5.67 -15.49 25.83
C GLU A 343 -4.88 -15.08 24.55
N GLN A 344 -5.30 -15.57 23.40
CA GLN A 344 -4.70 -15.27 22.10
C GLN A 344 -5.41 -14.14 21.37
N ILE A 345 -6.50 -13.61 21.96
CA ILE A 345 -7.35 -12.58 21.33
C ILE A 345 -6.98 -11.22 21.90
N ASP A 346 -6.45 -10.35 21.04
CA ASP A 346 -6.26 -8.94 21.30
C ASP A 346 -7.39 -8.12 20.64
N ILE A 347 -7.97 -7.18 21.37
CA ILE A 347 -9.03 -6.30 20.88
C ILE A 347 -8.55 -4.86 20.89
N ARG A 348 -8.56 -4.24 19.71
CA ARG A 348 -8.22 -2.84 19.52
C ARG A 348 -9.45 -2.05 19.13
N ARG A 349 -9.68 -0.94 19.84
CA ARG A 349 -10.78 -0.02 19.60
C ARG A 349 -10.30 1.20 18.85
N THR A 350 -11.04 1.60 17.83
CA THR A 350 -10.83 2.88 17.12
C THR A 350 -12.16 3.59 16.91
N ALA A 351 -12.14 4.92 16.91
CA ALA A 351 -13.28 5.73 16.59
C ALA A 351 -12.99 6.62 15.38
N ASN A 352 -13.92 6.65 14.43
CA ASN A 352 -13.88 7.62 13.32
C ASN A 352 -14.69 8.84 13.73
N MET A 353 -14.02 9.97 13.79
CA MET A 353 -14.59 11.20 14.33
C MET A 353 -14.36 12.38 13.38
N HIS A 354 -15.27 13.35 13.40
CA HIS A 354 -15.12 14.62 12.70
C HIS A 354 -15.80 15.74 13.47
N TYR A 355 -15.39 16.97 13.29
CA TYR A 355 -16.15 18.11 13.82
C TYR A 355 -17.45 18.32 13.04
N LYS A 356 -18.46 18.82 13.73
CA LYS A 356 -19.76 19.12 13.13
C LYS A 356 -19.58 20.08 11.94
N GLY A 357 -20.04 19.63 10.77
CA GLY A 357 -19.89 20.36 9.51
C GLY A 357 -18.70 19.93 8.65
N GLN A 358 -17.80 19.12 9.16
CA GLN A 358 -16.77 18.47 8.35
C GLN A 358 -17.30 17.18 7.71
N ILE A 359 -16.74 16.83 6.55
CA ILE A 359 -17.12 15.64 5.79
C ILE A 359 -16.12 14.49 6.03
N PHE A 360 -14.86 14.84 6.29
CA PHE A 360 -13.79 13.87 6.47
C PHE A 360 -13.66 13.45 7.93
N GLU A 361 -13.55 12.14 8.14
CA GLU A 361 -13.37 11.54 9.46
C GLU A 361 -11.88 11.27 9.70
N LEU A 362 -11.43 11.48 10.94
CA LEU A 362 -10.14 11.04 11.45
C LEU A 362 -10.34 9.79 12.29
N THR A 363 -9.49 8.80 12.10
CA THR A 363 -9.49 7.58 12.92
C THR A 363 -8.54 7.78 14.10
N VAL A 364 -9.07 7.64 15.31
CA VAL A 364 -8.28 7.76 16.54
C VAL A 364 -8.42 6.50 17.40
N PRO A 365 -7.36 6.07 18.11
CA PRO A 365 -7.45 5.00 19.09
C PRO A 365 -8.43 5.35 20.21
N ALA A 366 -9.34 4.44 20.52
CA ALA A 366 -10.27 4.61 21.63
C ALA A 366 -9.77 3.86 22.88
N PRO A 367 -10.05 4.38 24.09
CA PRO A 367 -9.67 3.73 25.35
C PRO A 367 -10.25 2.32 25.49
N SER A 368 -9.49 1.43 26.12
CA SER A 368 -9.91 0.06 26.43
C SER A 368 -10.78 0.01 27.70
N GLY A 369 -11.56 -1.08 27.85
CA GLY A 369 -12.47 -1.30 28.99
C GLY A 369 -13.73 -0.43 28.94
N ASP A 370 -14.49 -0.38 30.03
CA ASP A 370 -15.74 0.35 30.06
C ASP A 370 -15.51 1.87 30.02
N PHE A 371 -16.32 2.55 29.24
CA PHE A 371 -16.32 4.00 29.16
C PHE A 371 -16.97 4.61 30.39
N ASP A 372 -16.38 5.67 30.88
CA ASP A 372 -16.84 6.62 31.84
C ASP A 372 -16.65 8.04 31.32
N ALA A 373 -16.89 9.04 32.15
CA ALA A 373 -16.74 10.45 31.73
C ALA A 373 -15.25 10.80 31.40
N GLU A 374 -14.29 10.20 32.11
CA GLU A 374 -12.87 10.45 31.92
C GLU A 374 -12.41 9.90 30.57
N LYS A 375 -12.79 8.68 30.22
CA LYS A 375 -12.46 8.08 28.91
C LYS A 375 -13.15 8.74 27.73
N ILE A 376 -14.33 9.33 27.93
CA ILE A 376 -14.96 10.17 26.89
C ILE A 376 -14.13 11.43 26.65
N ALA A 377 -13.67 12.09 27.72
CA ALA A 377 -12.79 13.26 27.61
C ALA A 377 -11.43 12.89 26.98
N GLU A 378 -10.86 11.75 27.35
CA GLU A 378 -9.64 11.23 26.74
C GLU A 378 -9.82 11.01 25.23
N LEU A 379 -10.93 10.42 24.80
CA LEU A 379 -11.21 10.21 23.38
C LEU A 379 -11.36 11.54 22.62
N GLU A 380 -12.01 12.54 23.24
CA GLU A 380 -12.14 13.89 22.69
C GLU A 380 -10.77 14.56 22.53
N GLU A 381 -9.91 14.46 23.55
CA GLU A 381 -8.56 15.01 23.53
C GLU A 381 -7.68 14.36 22.45
N ARG A 382 -7.70 13.04 22.35
CA ARG A 382 -6.98 12.31 21.29
C ARG A 382 -7.43 12.74 19.90
N PHE A 383 -8.72 12.96 19.71
CA PHE A 383 -9.24 13.47 18.44
C PHE A 383 -8.77 14.90 18.17
N GLY A 384 -8.78 15.78 19.17
CA GLY A 384 -8.28 17.16 19.06
C GLY A 384 -6.82 17.20 18.62
N GLN A 385 -5.96 16.40 19.27
CA GLN A 385 -4.54 16.30 18.96
C GLN A 385 -4.30 15.80 17.53
N GLU A 386 -5.00 14.75 17.10
CA GLU A 386 -4.85 14.24 15.73
C GLU A 386 -5.40 15.23 14.69
N HIS A 387 -6.46 15.97 15.04
CA HIS A 387 -6.99 17.01 14.16
C HIS A 387 -6.00 18.16 13.99
N GLU A 388 -5.43 18.66 15.09
CA GLU A 388 -4.40 19.71 15.07
C GLU A 388 -3.15 19.24 14.29
N ARG A 389 -2.68 18.02 14.53
CA ARG A 389 -1.56 17.43 13.81
C ARG A 389 -1.81 17.33 12.30
N THR A 390 -3.04 17.05 11.89
CA THR A 390 -3.40 16.84 10.48
C THR A 390 -3.67 18.14 9.74
N TYR A 391 -4.26 19.12 10.41
CA TYR A 391 -4.77 20.34 9.77
C TYR A 391 -4.15 21.65 10.28
N GLY A 392 -3.41 21.61 11.39
CA GLY A 392 -2.80 22.80 12.04
C GLY A 392 -3.72 23.47 13.03
#